data_61da21821d3ba845abb1ef14b8bab78e
#
_entry.id   61da21821d3ba845abb1ef14b8bab78e
#
_cell.length_a   1.000
_cell.length_b   1.000
_cell.length_c   1.000
_cell.angle_alpha   90.00
_cell.angle_beta   90.00
_cell.angle_gamma   90.00
#
_symmetry.space_group_name_H-M   'P 1'
#
loop_
_entity.id
_entity.type
_entity.pdbx_description
1 polymer ?
#
loop_
_entity_poly.entity_id
_entity_poly.type
_entity_poly.pdbx_seq_one_letter_code
_entity_poly.pdbx_strand_id
1 'polypeptide(L)'
;MAKPLKDGHIHIEGNGSNYYNENGDPSPFDQEFHNDSLRTEFWQMVHQTLSNNRFGVVDSIGFEVDGEKLFHFTKSEDFGYFRFLRSDPTGESYTGPDLVQIRKDLNTIFEDFEELKGLIIDVRLHRGGYPEFSFEVAGRFTDKKILGRFTQSRISGGAYDEFDSLKGHYVDPDQVYATSKFLKPIVLLTNEGVGSAGEVFVMAMDQMAHVTSVGTNTAGIFSFMYEFNLPNEWWCSLSNSRTLSPDQQLYEGTGIPPDIIVQNTRKDLASQSDPVVMKALEILNEQTQ
;
A
#
# COMPACT_ATOMS: atom_id res chain seq x y z
N MET A 1 25.44 1.79 13.90
CA MET A 1 25.16 3.23 14.14
C MET A 1 23.72 3.58 13.76
N ALA A 2 23.20 3.19 12.61
CA ALA A 2 21.83 3.50 12.15
C ALA A 2 20.72 2.73 12.91
N LYS A 3 20.94 1.50 13.32
CA LYS A 3 19.98 0.60 13.97
C LYS A 3 19.14 1.22 15.12
N PRO A 4 19.66 2.12 15.98
CA PRO A 4 18.85 2.77 17.01
C PRO A 4 17.87 3.83 16.49
N LEU A 5 18.00 4.25 15.23
CA LEU A 5 17.16 5.32 14.65
C LEU A 5 15.76 4.83 14.27
N LYS A 6 15.56 3.51 14.14
CA LYS A 6 14.27 2.86 13.84
C LYS A 6 13.54 3.49 12.65
N ASP A 7 14.25 3.73 11.57
CA ASP A 7 13.73 4.37 10.36
C ASP A 7 14.09 3.50 9.15
N GLY A 8 13.09 2.90 8.53
CA GLY A 8 13.23 1.96 7.42
C GLY A 8 13.79 2.58 6.12
N HIS A 9 13.85 3.91 6.04
CA HIS A 9 14.46 4.61 4.91
C HIS A 9 15.95 4.95 5.10
N ILE A 10 16.55 4.57 6.22
CA ILE A 10 17.99 4.78 6.44
C ILE A 10 18.77 3.59 5.89
N HIS A 11 19.57 3.86 4.87
CA HIS A 11 20.46 2.89 4.25
C HIS A 11 21.91 3.39 4.30
N ILE A 12 22.84 2.46 4.47
CA ILE A 12 24.28 2.69 4.30
C ILE A 12 24.82 1.50 3.51
N GLU A 13 25.37 1.76 2.33
CA GLU A 13 25.91 0.75 1.45
C GLU A 13 27.33 1.12 0.99
N GLY A 14 28.24 0.16 1.00
CA GLY A 14 29.60 0.35 0.51
C GLY A 14 30.46 -0.90 0.67
N ASN A 15 31.49 -1.04 -0.18
CA ASN A 15 32.43 -2.17 -0.19
C ASN A 15 31.76 -3.55 -0.22
N GLY A 16 30.62 -3.67 -0.92
CA GLY A 16 29.85 -4.93 -1.00
C GLY A 16 29.13 -5.31 0.28
N SER A 17 29.01 -4.42 1.25
CA SER A 17 28.23 -4.59 2.47
C SER A 17 27.05 -3.64 2.47
N ASN A 18 25.83 -4.20 2.55
CA ASN A 18 24.61 -3.44 2.75
C ASN A 18 24.31 -3.40 4.24
N TYR A 19 24.19 -2.21 4.78
CA TYR A 19 23.74 -2.00 6.14
C TYR A 19 22.35 -1.39 6.10
N TYR A 20 21.33 -2.23 6.33
CA TYR A 20 19.94 -1.77 6.44
C TYR A 20 19.65 -1.42 7.90
N ASN A 21 18.97 -0.31 8.10
CA ASN A 21 18.20 -0.14 9.31
C ASN A 21 16.78 -0.67 9.04
N GLU A 22 16.61 -1.97 9.17
CA GLU A 22 15.28 -2.51 9.35
C GLU A 22 14.70 -1.97 10.66
N ASN A 23 13.38 -1.74 10.72
CA ASN A 23 12.66 -1.18 11.87
C ASN A 23 12.71 -2.07 13.14
N GLY A 24 13.85 -2.56 13.51
CA GLY A 24 14.05 -3.40 14.68
C GLY A 24 13.82 -4.89 14.39
N ASP A 25 13.09 -5.57 15.29
CA ASP A 25 12.76 -6.99 15.14
C ASP A 25 11.79 -7.21 13.96
N PRO A 26 11.83 -8.39 13.31
CA PRO A 26 10.91 -8.72 12.23
C PRO A 26 9.45 -8.45 12.62
N SER A 27 8.67 -7.88 11.72
CA SER A 27 7.25 -7.62 11.95
C SER A 27 6.50 -8.91 12.34
N PRO A 28 5.35 -8.84 13.00
CA PRO A 28 4.52 -10.02 13.28
C PRO A 28 4.25 -10.85 12.02
N PHE A 29 3.97 -10.20 10.88
CA PHE A 29 3.81 -10.89 9.62
C PHE A 29 5.10 -11.61 9.18
N ASP A 30 6.27 -10.95 9.24
CA ASP A 30 7.55 -11.54 8.85
C ASP A 30 7.99 -12.67 9.78
N GLN A 31 7.61 -12.66 11.05
CA GLN A 31 7.83 -13.77 11.97
C GLN A 31 7.02 -15.02 11.57
N GLU A 32 5.78 -14.82 11.12
CA GLU A 32 4.91 -15.89 10.64
C GLU A 32 5.30 -16.39 9.24
N PHE A 33 5.61 -15.48 8.30
CA PHE A 33 5.86 -15.75 6.88
C PHE A 33 7.29 -15.33 6.47
N HIS A 34 8.28 -15.89 7.13
CA HIS A 34 9.68 -15.43 7.13
C HIS A 34 10.50 -15.81 5.88
N ASN A 35 9.93 -16.54 4.92
CA ASN A 35 10.61 -16.94 3.69
C ASN A 35 9.66 -16.98 2.50
N ASP A 36 10.21 -17.04 1.29
CA ASP A 36 9.46 -17.00 0.04
C ASP A 36 8.48 -18.16 -0.12
N SER A 37 8.80 -19.36 0.37
CA SER A 37 7.87 -20.50 0.34
C SER A 37 6.62 -20.21 1.15
N LEU A 38 6.76 -19.72 2.38
CA LEU A 38 5.63 -19.38 3.25
C LEU A 38 4.82 -18.21 2.71
N ARG A 39 5.46 -17.24 2.06
CA ARG A 39 4.76 -16.12 1.38
C ARG A 39 3.99 -16.61 0.15
N THR A 40 4.56 -17.56 -0.58
CA THR A 40 3.85 -18.22 -1.68
C THR A 40 2.62 -18.99 -1.16
N GLU A 41 2.79 -19.78 -0.10
CA GLU A 41 1.67 -20.49 0.54
C GLU A 41 0.60 -19.53 1.08
N PHE A 42 1.01 -18.38 1.63
CA PHE A 42 0.10 -17.32 2.05
C PHE A 42 -0.79 -16.83 0.90
N TRP A 43 -0.20 -16.49 -0.27
CA TRP A 43 -1.00 -16.05 -1.43
C TRP A 43 -1.85 -17.18 -2.01
N GLN A 44 -1.39 -18.43 -1.97
CA GLN A 44 -2.20 -19.59 -2.35
C GLN A 44 -3.43 -19.74 -1.43
N MET A 45 -3.27 -19.56 -0.12
CA MET A 45 -4.37 -19.54 0.85
C MET A 45 -5.35 -18.39 0.56
N VAL A 46 -4.88 -17.18 0.23
CA VAL A 46 -5.73 -16.06 -0.19
C VAL A 46 -6.57 -16.45 -1.40
N HIS A 47 -5.94 -16.97 -2.46
CA HIS A 47 -6.64 -17.39 -3.67
C HIS A 47 -7.63 -18.55 -3.40
N GLN A 48 -7.26 -19.50 -2.54
CA GLN A 48 -8.17 -20.58 -2.14
C GLN A 48 -9.38 -20.05 -1.36
N THR A 49 -9.16 -19.07 -0.47
CA THR A 49 -10.25 -18.41 0.27
C THR A 49 -11.22 -17.71 -0.67
N LEU A 50 -10.70 -16.96 -1.64
CA LEU A 50 -11.52 -16.31 -2.68
C LEU A 50 -12.33 -17.36 -3.46
N SER A 51 -11.69 -18.42 -3.95
CA SER A 51 -12.33 -19.50 -4.69
C SER A 51 -13.45 -20.20 -3.88
N ASN A 52 -13.21 -20.48 -2.60
CA ASN A 52 -14.19 -21.08 -1.70
C ASN A 52 -15.42 -20.15 -1.48
N ASN A 53 -15.26 -18.84 -1.70
CA ASN A 53 -16.30 -17.82 -1.61
C ASN A 53 -16.83 -17.38 -2.99
N ARG A 54 -16.75 -18.26 -4.00
CA ARG A 54 -17.32 -18.10 -5.35
C ARG A 54 -16.68 -17.02 -6.21
N PHE A 55 -15.47 -16.56 -5.87
CA PHE A 55 -14.69 -15.75 -6.80
C PHE A 55 -14.15 -16.62 -7.93
N GLY A 56 -14.01 -16.03 -9.11
CA GLY A 56 -13.35 -16.65 -10.24
C GLY A 56 -11.85 -16.89 -10.01
N VAL A 57 -11.18 -17.37 -11.02
CA VAL A 57 -9.70 -17.45 -11.00
C VAL A 57 -9.14 -16.02 -10.92
N VAL A 58 -8.12 -15.82 -10.09
CA VAL A 58 -7.42 -14.54 -10.02
C VAL A 58 -6.66 -14.34 -11.31
N ASP A 59 -7.01 -13.29 -12.05
CA ASP A 59 -6.33 -12.84 -13.26
C ASP A 59 -5.33 -11.75 -12.93
N SER A 60 -4.44 -11.42 -13.86
CA SER A 60 -3.41 -10.41 -13.65
C SER A 60 -3.09 -9.62 -14.91
N ILE A 61 -2.84 -8.31 -14.75
CA ILE A 61 -2.55 -7.38 -15.84
C ILE A 61 -1.53 -6.34 -15.38
N GLY A 62 -0.93 -5.64 -16.33
CA GLY A 62 0.00 -4.55 -16.09
C GLY A 62 1.46 -4.93 -16.26
N PHE A 63 2.33 -4.04 -15.83
CA PHE A 63 3.77 -4.26 -15.87
C PHE A 63 4.17 -5.47 -15.02
N GLU A 64 5.28 -6.09 -15.37
CA GLU A 64 5.89 -7.14 -14.57
C GLU A 64 6.83 -6.52 -13.53
N VAL A 65 6.61 -6.86 -12.28
CA VAL A 65 7.37 -6.37 -11.13
C VAL A 65 7.73 -7.57 -10.25
N ASP A 66 9.00 -7.80 -10.03
CA ASP A 66 9.52 -8.92 -9.23
C ASP A 66 8.98 -10.30 -9.65
N GLY A 67 8.70 -10.49 -10.95
CA GLY A 67 8.18 -11.73 -11.50
C GLY A 67 6.66 -11.91 -11.43
N GLU A 68 5.93 -10.89 -10.93
CA GLU A 68 4.46 -10.86 -10.91
C GLU A 68 3.93 -9.67 -11.71
N LYS A 69 2.69 -9.75 -12.18
CA LYS A 69 2.01 -8.59 -12.77
C LYS A 69 1.60 -7.61 -11.68
N LEU A 70 1.62 -6.32 -12.02
CA LEU A 70 1.36 -5.23 -11.09
C LEU A 70 -0.01 -5.30 -10.43
N PHE A 71 -1.04 -5.71 -11.17
CA PHE A 71 -2.41 -5.82 -10.73
C PHE A 71 -2.90 -7.25 -10.79
N HIS A 72 -3.54 -7.71 -9.72
CA HIS A 72 -4.26 -8.98 -9.65
C HIS A 72 -5.72 -8.68 -9.33
N PHE A 73 -6.64 -9.37 -9.98
CA PHE A 73 -8.06 -9.11 -9.78
C PHE A 73 -8.91 -10.34 -10.08
N THR A 74 -10.06 -10.39 -9.44
CA THR A 74 -11.12 -11.36 -9.71
C THR A 74 -12.43 -10.84 -9.16
N LYS A 75 -13.53 -11.50 -9.48
CA LYS A 75 -14.84 -11.17 -8.94
C LYS A 75 -15.70 -12.42 -8.69
N SER A 76 -16.65 -12.27 -7.78
CA SER A 76 -17.82 -13.11 -7.61
C SER A 76 -19.04 -12.46 -8.30
N GLU A 77 -20.24 -12.94 -8.04
CA GLU A 77 -21.47 -12.30 -8.51
C GLU A 77 -21.68 -10.90 -7.92
N ASP A 78 -21.34 -10.71 -6.64
CA ASP A 78 -21.61 -9.48 -5.90
C ASP A 78 -20.37 -8.63 -5.61
N PHE A 79 -19.17 -9.22 -5.47
CA PHE A 79 -18.00 -8.55 -4.97
C PHE A 79 -16.78 -8.71 -5.87
N GLY A 80 -15.95 -7.65 -5.93
CA GLY A 80 -14.65 -7.66 -6.56
C GLY A 80 -13.51 -7.89 -5.55
N TYR A 81 -12.40 -8.38 -6.05
CA TYR A 81 -11.11 -8.40 -5.38
C TYR A 81 -10.07 -7.76 -6.28
N PHE A 82 -9.33 -6.78 -5.76
CA PHE A 82 -8.28 -6.07 -6.46
C PHE A 82 -7.04 -5.96 -5.57
N ARG A 83 -5.91 -6.45 -6.07
CA ARG A 83 -4.61 -6.31 -5.41
C ARG A 83 -3.66 -5.57 -6.33
N PHE A 84 -2.91 -4.59 -5.81
CA PHE A 84 -1.77 -4.04 -6.51
C PHE A 84 -0.51 -4.11 -5.65
N LEU A 85 0.63 -4.42 -6.30
CA LEU A 85 1.82 -4.86 -5.58
C LEU A 85 2.65 -3.71 -5.07
N ARG A 86 2.71 -2.61 -5.86
CA ARG A 86 3.51 -1.44 -5.54
C ARG A 86 3.14 -0.25 -6.42
N SER A 87 3.55 0.93 -6.01
CA SER A 87 3.33 2.20 -6.73
C SER A 87 4.54 2.60 -7.59
N ASP A 88 5.19 1.62 -8.19
CA ASP A 88 6.36 1.78 -9.05
C ASP A 88 6.31 0.72 -10.16
N PRO A 89 5.82 1.07 -11.36
CA PRO A 89 5.55 0.08 -12.40
C PRO A 89 6.81 -0.45 -13.08
N THR A 90 7.91 0.31 -13.09
CA THR A 90 9.13 -0.06 -13.81
C THR A 90 10.37 -0.16 -12.93
N GLY A 91 10.30 0.29 -11.68
CA GLY A 91 11.42 0.34 -10.76
C GLY A 91 12.39 1.50 -11.04
N GLU A 92 12.23 2.26 -12.13
CA GLU A 92 13.15 3.32 -12.52
C GLU A 92 12.55 4.72 -12.42
N SER A 93 11.38 4.94 -13.02
CA SER A 93 10.68 6.23 -12.97
C SER A 93 9.23 6.12 -13.40
N TYR A 94 8.38 6.99 -12.82
CA TYR A 94 6.98 7.12 -13.19
C TYR A 94 6.86 8.09 -14.38
N THR A 95 6.81 7.56 -15.58
CA THR A 95 6.79 8.34 -16.82
C THR A 95 5.39 8.49 -17.41
N GLY A 96 5.21 9.45 -18.31
CA GLY A 96 3.93 9.65 -19.00
C GLY A 96 3.43 8.42 -19.77
N PRO A 97 4.27 7.68 -20.52
CA PRO A 97 3.87 6.43 -21.18
C PRO A 97 3.39 5.36 -20.20
N ASP A 98 4.07 5.19 -19.06
CA ASP A 98 3.70 4.22 -18.03
C ASP A 98 2.34 4.56 -17.45
N LEU A 99 2.09 5.84 -17.17
CA LEU A 99 0.81 6.33 -16.68
C LEU A 99 -0.34 6.03 -17.67
N VAL A 100 -0.12 6.17 -18.96
CA VAL A 100 -1.12 5.83 -19.99
C VAL A 100 -1.48 4.35 -19.94
N GLN A 101 -0.48 3.47 -19.85
CA GLN A 101 -0.71 2.02 -19.76
C GLN A 101 -1.42 1.65 -18.46
N ILE A 102 -0.97 2.18 -17.32
CA ILE A 102 -1.60 1.96 -16.01
C ILE A 102 -3.08 2.37 -16.03
N ARG A 103 -3.40 3.52 -16.60
CA ARG A 103 -4.78 4.00 -16.72
C ARG A 103 -5.64 3.07 -17.56
N LYS A 104 -5.09 2.55 -18.65
CA LYS A 104 -5.77 1.56 -19.49
C LYS A 104 -6.05 0.27 -18.73
N ASP A 105 -5.05 -0.26 -18.02
CA ASP A 105 -5.19 -1.50 -17.26
C ASP A 105 -6.21 -1.34 -16.13
N LEU A 106 -6.13 -0.25 -15.37
CA LEU A 106 -7.11 0.06 -14.34
C LEU A 106 -8.52 0.27 -14.90
N ASN A 107 -8.67 0.93 -16.05
CA ASN A 107 -9.97 1.06 -16.70
C ASN A 107 -10.56 -0.31 -17.06
N THR A 108 -9.74 -1.21 -17.61
CA THR A 108 -10.18 -2.58 -17.93
C THR A 108 -10.70 -3.31 -16.69
N ILE A 109 -10.02 -3.19 -15.53
CA ILE A 109 -10.43 -3.82 -14.28
C ILE A 109 -11.73 -3.20 -13.75
N PHE A 110 -11.79 -1.88 -13.65
CA PHE A 110 -12.91 -1.19 -13.00
C PHE A 110 -14.17 -1.10 -13.86
N GLU A 111 -14.06 -1.17 -15.19
CA GLU A 111 -15.22 -1.39 -16.08
C GLU A 111 -15.85 -2.76 -15.82
N ASP A 112 -15.04 -3.80 -15.60
CA ASP A 112 -15.54 -5.14 -15.24
C ASP A 112 -16.18 -5.21 -13.85
N PHE A 113 -15.85 -4.26 -12.97
CA PHE A 113 -16.36 -4.17 -11.60
C PHE A 113 -17.55 -3.20 -11.42
N GLU A 114 -17.97 -2.52 -12.47
CA GLU A 114 -18.94 -1.42 -12.38
C GLU A 114 -20.26 -1.83 -11.70
N GLU A 115 -20.76 -3.02 -12.00
CA GLU A 115 -22.03 -3.52 -11.47
C GLU A 115 -21.94 -4.21 -10.10
N LEU A 116 -20.73 -4.46 -9.58
CA LEU A 116 -20.53 -5.12 -8.30
C LEU A 116 -21.06 -4.28 -7.14
N LYS A 117 -21.44 -4.92 -6.05
CA LYS A 117 -22.01 -4.29 -4.86
C LYS A 117 -20.94 -3.78 -3.88
N GLY A 118 -19.74 -4.37 -3.90
CA GLY A 118 -18.63 -4.02 -3.02
C GLY A 118 -17.30 -4.54 -3.54
N LEU A 119 -16.21 -4.06 -2.94
CA LEU A 119 -14.84 -4.35 -3.38
C LEU A 119 -13.92 -4.64 -2.20
N ILE A 120 -13.11 -5.66 -2.32
CA ILE A 120 -11.94 -5.89 -1.47
C ILE A 120 -10.72 -5.34 -2.20
N ILE A 121 -10.00 -4.40 -1.57
CA ILE A 121 -8.70 -3.92 -2.05
C ILE A 121 -7.62 -4.48 -1.15
N ASP A 122 -6.71 -5.28 -1.69
CA ASP A 122 -5.63 -5.91 -0.94
C ASP A 122 -4.29 -5.23 -1.23
N VAL A 123 -3.78 -4.46 -0.27
CA VAL A 123 -2.47 -3.83 -0.36
C VAL A 123 -1.45 -4.48 0.57
N ARG A 124 -1.76 -5.63 1.15
CA ARG A 124 -0.82 -6.35 2.02
C ARG A 124 0.47 -6.62 1.25
N LEU A 125 1.61 -6.35 1.89
CA LEU A 125 2.96 -6.43 1.32
C LEU A 125 3.24 -5.43 0.18
N HIS A 126 2.47 -4.36 0.05
CA HIS A 126 2.73 -3.28 -0.90
C HIS A 126 3.90 -2.41 -0.42
N ARG A 127 5.07 -2.54 -1.02
CA ARG A 127 6.32 -1.95 -0.54
C ARG A 127 6.52 -0.46 -0.88
N GLY A 128 5.54 0.20 -1.50
CA GLY A 128 5.63 1.62 -1.82
C GLY A 128 5.96 1.90 -3.28
N GLY A 129 6.69 2.96 -3.54
CA GLY A 129 6.99 3.53 -4.85
C GLY A 129 6.66 5.02 -4.91
N TYR A 130 6.04 5.49 -6.00
CA TYR A 130 5.68 6.89 -6.20
C TYR A 130 4.31 7.22 -5.60
N PRO A 131 4.20 8.20 -4.70
CA PRO A 131 2.92 8.62 -4.11
C PRO A 131 1.87 9.08 -5.13
N GLU A 132 2.32 9.65 -6.24
CA GLU A 132 1.45 10.11 -7.33
C GLU A 132 0.71 8.92 -7.98
N PHE A 133 1.36 7.76 -8.07
CA PHE A 133 0.71 6.54 -8.52
C PHE A 133 -0.35 6.06 -7.52
N SER A 134 -0.05 6.10 -6.23
CA SER A 134 -1.03 5.80 -5.18
C SER A 134 -2.26 6.69 -5.30
N PHE A 135 -2.10 7.97 -5.59
CA PHE A 135 -3.20 8.91 -5.80
C PHE A 135 -3.95 8.67 -7.12
N GLU A 136 -3.27 8.22 -8.18
CA GLU A 136 -3.91 7.80 -9.44
C GLU A 136 -4.87 6.63 -9.20
N VAL A 137 -4.47 5.64 -8.38
CA VAL A 137 -5.34 4.51 -8.02
C VAL A 137 -6.46 4.98 -7.09
N ALA A 138 -6.14 5.74 -6.04
CA ALA A 138 -7.12 6.23 -5.06
C ALA A 138 -8.19 7.14 -5.68
N GLY A 139 -7.86 7.91 -6.72
CA GLY A 139 -8.80 8.79 -7.41
C GLY A 139 -9.95 8.08 -8.12
N ARG A 140 -9.90 6.75 -8.26
CA ARG A 140 -10.99 5.92 -8.78
C ARG A 140 -12.09 5.64 -7.76
N PHE A 141 -11.82 5.92 -6.49
CA PHE A 141 -12.70 5.65 -5.38
C PHE A 141 -13.33 6.91 -4.76
N THR A 142 -13.16 8.07 -5.38
CA THR A 142 -13.77 9.32 -4.95
C THR A 142 -14.36 10.10 -6.13
N ASP A 143 -15.43 10.82 -5.88
CA ASP A 143 -16.06 11.74 -6.83
C ASP A 143 -15.71 13.22 -6.57
N LYS A 144 -14.93 13.46 -5.52
CA LYS A 144 -14.51 14.81 -5.10
C LYS A 144 -13.04 14.85 -4.73
N LYS A 145 -12.45 16.03 -4.86
CA LYS A 145 -11.08 16.28 -4.41
C LYS A 145 -10.99 16.16 -2.89
N ILE A 146 -10.10 15.28 -2.41
CA ILE A 146 -9.85 15.07 -0.98
C ILE A 146 -8.39 15.33 -0.66
N LEU A 147 -8.13 15.82 0.55
CA LEU A 147 -6.77 15.92 1.09
C LEU A 147 -6.32 14.52 1.47
N GLY A 148 -5.26 14.01 0.81
CA GLY A 148 -4.71 12.69 1.08
C GLY A 148 -3.66 12.71 2.19
N ARG A 149 -2.82 13.76 2.24
CA ARG A 149 -1.76 13.89 3.26
C ARG A 149 -1.22 15.31 3.31
N PHE A 150 -0.49 15.62 4.37
CA PHE A 150 0.46 16.73 4.42
C PHE A 150 1.90 16.24 4.36
N THR A 151 2.81 17.09 3.89
CA THR A 151 4.26 16.90 4.03
C THR A 151 4.94 18.15 4.54
N GLN A 152 6.05 17.97 5.25
CA GLN A 152 6.99 19.00 5.62
C GLN A 152 8.41 18.51 5.36
N SER A 153 9.28 19.38 4.86
CA SER A 153 10.69 19.08 4.68
C SER A 153 11.51 19.79 5.75
N ARG A 154 12.57 19.14 6.22
CA ARG A 154 13.50 19.73 7.16
C ARG A 154 14.22 20.91 6.51
N ILE A 155 14.35 22.03 7.24
CA ILE A 155 15.06 23.22 6.74
C ILE A 155 16.56 22.97 6.80
N SER A 156 17.22 23.10 5.65
CA SER A 156 18.67 22.95 5.54
C SER A 156 19.39 24.04 6.35
N GLY A 157 20.28 23.64 7.25
CA GLY A 157 20.99 24.56 8.14
C GLY A 157 20.16 25.10 9.32
N GLY A 158 18.90 24.73 9.42
CA GLY A 158 18.02 25.04 10.55
C GLY A 158 18.28 24.17 11.79
N ALA A 159 17.55 24.43 12.87
CA ALA A 159 17.59 23.61 14.07
C ALA A 159 17.11 22.16 13.76
N TYR A 160 17.43 21.22 14.65
CA TYR A 160 17.12 19.80 14.48
C TYR A 160 15.63 19.51 14.21
N ASP A 161 14.74 20.28 14.80
CA ASP A 161 13.28 20.14 14.75
C ASP A 161 12.61 21.21 13.88
N GLU A 162 13.38 21.94 13.06
CA GLU A 162 12.88 23.00 12.21
C GLU A 162 12.47 22.45 10.83
N PHE A 163 11.17 22.59 10.50
CA PHE A 163 10.57 22.15 9.26
C PHE A 163 9.90 23.32 8.53
N ASP A 164 9.76 23.19 7.22
CA ASP A 164 9.02 24.13 6.40
C ASP A 164 7.50 24.08 6.68
N SER A 165 6.73 24.93 6.00
CA SER A 165 5.27 24.93 6.16
C SER A 165 4.64 23.64 5.63
N LEU A 166 3.51 23.23 6.22
CA LEU A 166 2.71 22.11 5.76
C LEU A 166 2.28 22.31 4.30
N LYS A 167 2.51 21.27 3.49
CA LYS A 167 2.09 21.21 2.09
C LYS A 167 1.04 20.12 1.95
N GLY A 168 -0.19 20.50 1.56
CA GLY A 168 -1.26 19.54 1.30
C GLY A 168 -1.12 18.86 -0.05
N HIS A 169 -1.29 17.55 -0.09
CA HIS A 169 -1.34 16.73 -1.30
C HIS A 169 -2.73 16.12 -1.44
N TYR A 170 -3.31 16.23 -2.62
CA TYR A 170 -4.71 15.92 -2.83
C TYR A 170 -4.88 14.77 -3.82
N VAL A 171 -5.78 13.86 -3.52
CA VAL A 171 -6.37 12.98 -4.51
C VAL A 171 -7.39 13.80 -5.28
N ASP A 172 -7.18 13.94 -6.58
CA ASP A 172 -8.03 14.76 -7.46
C ASP A 172 -8.63 13.87 -8.56
N PRO A 173 -9.90 13.46 -8.43
CA PRO A 173 -10.54 12.56 -9.38
C PRO A 173 -10.68 13.14 -10.80
N ASP A 174 -10.55 14.46 -10.96
CA ASP A 174 -10.60 15.10 -12.28
C ASP A 174 -9.26 14.97 -13.03
N GLN A 175 -8.18 14.64 -12.31
CA GLN A 175 -6.87 14.36 -12.89
C GLN A 175 -6.67 12.89 -13.21
N VAL A 176 -7.54 12.01 -12.72
CA VAL A 176 -7.55 10.57 -12.98
C VAL A 176 -8.46 10.32 -14.18
N TYR A 177 -7.88 9.84 -15.28
CA TYR A 177 -8.67 9.51 -16.49
C TYR A 177 -9.35 8.14 -16.33
N ALA A 178 -10.25 8.04 -15.32
CA ALA A 178 -11.06 6.88 -15.07
C ALA A 178 -12.32 6.89 -15.93
N THR A 179 -12.59 5.79 -16.63
CA THR A 179 -13.84 5.58 -17.37
C THR A 179 -15.00 5.28 -16.43
N SER A 180 -14.70 4.67 -15.27
CA SER A 180 -15.66 4.41 -14.19
C SER A 180 -15.04 4.70 -12.84
N LYS A 181 -15.88 5.07 -11.86
CA LYS A 181 -15.50 5.27 -10.45
C LYS A 181 -16.27 4.29 -9.58
N PHE A 182 -15.58 3.68 -8.63
CA PHE A 182 -16.20 2.75 -7.70
C PHE A 182 -16.46 3.44 -6.35
N LEU A 183 -17.70 3.83 -6.11
CA LEU A 183 -18.13 4.59 -4.92
C LEU A 183 -18.99 3.76 -3.95
N LYS A 184 -19.04 2.44 -4.17
CA LYS A 184 -19.75 1.48 -3.32
C LYS A 184 -18.85 1.02 -2.18
N PRO A 185 -19.33 0.25 -1.19
CA PRO A 185 -18.52 -0.21 -0.06
C PRO A 185 -17.21 -0.87 -0.47
N ILE A 186 -16.13 -0.49 0.21
CA ILE A 186 -14.77 -1.01 0.02
C ILE A 186 -14.24 -1.51 1.35
N VAL A 187 -13.65 -2.69 1.36
CA VAL A 187 -12.82 -3.16 2.46
C VAL A 187 -11.36 -3.20 2.02
N LEU A 188 -10.52 -2.42 2.71
CA LEU A 188 -9.09 -2.29 2.45
C LEU A 188 -8.29 -3.20 3.36
N LEU A 189 -7.52 -4.14 2.79
CA LEU A 189 -6.70 -5.07 3.56
C LEU A 189 -5.27 -4.55 3.73
N THR A 190 -4.81 -4.47 4.97
CA THR A 190 -3.49 -3.93 5.33
C THR A 190 -2.68 -4.90 6.19
N ASN A 191 -1.36 -4.75 6.18
CA ASN A 191 -0.45 -5.37 7.14
C ASN A 191 0.87 -4.59 7.24
N GLU A 192 1.77 -5.04 8.09
CA GLU A 192 3.07 -4.41 8.36
C GLU A 192 4.03 -4.41 7.14
N GLY A 193 3.68 -5.13 6.08
CA GLY A 193 4.40 -5.07 4.81
C GLY A 193 3.98 -3.92 3.89
N VAL A 194 2.96 -3.14 4.28
CA VAL A 194 2.56 -1.92 3.55
C VAL A 194 3.47 -0.78 3.98
N GLY A 195 4.28 -0.26 3.06
CA GLY A 195 5.23 0.82 3.35
C GLY A 195 5.20 1.97 2.35
N SER A 196 5.73 3.13 2.76
CA SER A 196 6.01 4.28 1.90
C SER A 196 4.78 4.75 1.10
N ALA A 197 4.82 4.77 -0.23
CA ALA A 197 3.67 5.15 -1.06
C ALA A 197 2.45 4.22 -0.88
N GLY A 198 2.63 2.97 -0.42
CA GLY A 198 1.53 2.11 -0.01
C GLY A 198 0.77 2.68 1.19
N GLU A 199 1.48 3.23 2.16
CA GLU A 199 0.88 3.91 3.31
C GLU A 199 0.21 5.23 2.92
N VAL A 200 0.75 5.93 1.91
CA VAL A 200 0.10 7.12 1.32
C VAL A 200 -1.23 6.73 0.68
N PHE A 201 -1.30 5.58 0.02
CA PHE A 201 -2.57 5.05 -0.49
C PHE A 201 -3.56 4.77 0.64
N VAL A 202 -3.13 4.03 1.68
CA VAL A 202 -3.98 3.73 2.85
C VAL A 202 -4.49 5.01 3.49
N MET A 203 -3.61 5.99 3.73
CA MET A 203 -3.96 7.28 4.32
C MET A 203 -5.01 8.06 3.49
N ALA A 204 -4.92 8.00 2.15
CA ALA A 204 -5.88 8.63 1.26
C ALA A 204 -7.23 7.89 1.27
N MET A 205 -7.21 6.56 1.26
CA MET A 205 -8.43 5.73 1.30
C MET A 205 -9.20 5.88 2.61
N ASP A 206 -8.49 6.05 3.71
CA ASP A 206 -9.06 6.28 5.05
C ASP A 206 -9.89 7.58 5.15
N GLN A 207 -9.73 8.51 4.20
CA GLN A 207 -10.55 9.72 4.11
C GLN A 207 -11.90 9.51 3.41
N MET A 208 -12.18 8.30 2.94
CA MET A 208 -13.39 7.96 2.19
C MET A 208 -14.37 7.19 3.08
N ALA A 209 -15.53 7.76 3.35
CA ALA A 209 -16.51 7.23 4.30
C ALA A 209 -17.07 5.82 3.94
N HIS A 210 -16.90 5.37 2.72
CA HIS A 210 -17.33 4.05 2.24
C HIS A 210 -16.20 3.01 2.26
N VAL A 211 -15.04 3.35 2.82
CA VAL A 211 -13.90 2.46 3.00
C VAL A 211 -13.80 2.05 4.46
N THR A 212 -13.59 0.77 4.71
CA THR A 212 -13.29 0.20 6.03
C THR A 212 -12.01 -0.60 5.93
N SER A 213 -11.01 -0.31 6.77
CA SER A 213 -9.74 -1.01 6.77
C SER A 213 -9.72 -2.20 7.73
N VAL A 214 -9.15 -3.33 7.27
CA VAL A 214 -9.05 -4.59 8.03
C VAL A 214 -7.64 -5.16 7.92
N GLY A 215 -7.08 -5.62 9.01
CA GLY A 215 -5.76 -6.24 9.03
C GLY A 215 -4.95 -5.86 10.24
N THR A 216 -3.69 -5.49 10.04
CA THR A 216 -2.79 -4.97 11.07
C THR A 216 -2.20 -3.64 10.63
N ASN A 217 -1.49 -2.96 11.53
CA ASN A 217 -0.85 -1.67 11.23
C ASN A 217 0.03 -1.77 9.99
N THR A 218 0.17 -0.67 9.27
CA THR A 218 1.17 -0.53 8.21
C THR A 218 2.59 -0.44 8.79
N ALA A 219 3.62 -0.35 7.93
CA ALA A 219 5.03 -0.39 8.35
C ALA A 219 5.48 0.83 9.17
N GLY A 220 4.89 2.01 8.93
CA GLY A 220 5.33 3.26 9.57
C GLY A 220 6.60 3.85 8.96
N ILE A 221 6.73 3.84 7.63
CA ILE A 221 7.88 4.35 6.89
C ILE A 221 7.43 5.36 5.81
N PHE A 222 7.21 6.61 6.20
CA PHE A 222 6.57 7.64 5.36
C PHE A 222 7.53 8.70 4.81
N SER A 223 8.70 8.85 5.42
CA SER A 223 9.62 9.94 5.11
C SER A 223 10.19 9.85 3.70
N PHE A 224 10.41 11.02 3.07
CA PHE A 224 11.25 11.05 1.86
C PHE A 224 12.71 10.88 2.23
N MET A 225 13.43 10.17 1.37
CA MET A 225 14.86 9.94 1.53
C MET A 225 15.66 11.10 0.93
N TYR A 226 16.73 11.48 1.62
CA TYR A 226 17.83 12.27 1.10
C TYR A 226 19.02 11.36 0.89
N GLU A 227 19.46 11.24 -0.35
CA GLU A 227 20.55 10.35 -0.75
C GLU A 227 21.84 11.13 -0.99
N PHE A 228 22.97 10.58 -0.56
CA PHE A 228 24.28 11.18 -0.74
C PHE A 228 25.40 10.15 -0.62
N ASN A 229 26.58 10.47 -1.19
CA ASN A 229 27.77 9.67 -1.01
C ASN A 229 28.65 10.24 0.12
N LEU A 230 29.15 9.34 0.95
CA LEU A 230 30.21 9.68 1.94
C LEU A 230 31.55 9.85 1.24
N PRO A 231 32.55 10.51 1.89
CA PRO A 231 33.89 10.70 1.30
C PRO A 231 34.63 9.41 0.91
N ASN A 232 34.23 8.29 1.46
CA ASN A 232 34.73 6.94 1.13
C ASN A 232 33.92 6.23 0.06
N GLU A 233 33.09 6.97 -0.70
CA GLU A 233 32.22 6.49 -1.77
C GLU A 233 31.05 5.59 -1.31
N TRP A 234 30.82 5.47 -0.01
CA TRP A 234 29.66 4.78 0.50
C TRP A 234 28.38 5.58 0.22
N TRP A 235 27.37 4.92 -0.30
CA TRP A 235 26.04 5.51 -0.48
C TRP A 235 25.25 5.47 0.82
N CYS A 236 24.55 6.56 1.10
CA CYS A 236 23.71 6.70 2.27
C CYS A 236 22.37 7.33 1.91
N SER A 237 21.32 6.91 2.59
CA SER A 237 20.05 7.61 2.63
C SER A 237 19.65 7.95 4.06
N LEU A 238 19.01 9.09 4.24
CA LEU A 238 18.45 9.55 5.52
C LEU A 238 17.08 10.15 5.27
N SER A 239 16.16 9.95 6.19
CA SER A 239 14.88 10.64 6.19
C SER A 239 15.07 12.14 6.45
N ASN A 240 14.44 12.97 5.62
CA ASN A 240 14.54 14.44 5.72
C ASN A 240 13.18 15.14 5.72
N SER A 241 12.08 14.40 5.82
CA SER A 241 10.73 14.93 5.76
C SER A 241 9.81 14.29 6.81
N ARG A 242 8.67 14.90 7.00
CA ARG A 242 7.55 14.32 7.74
C ARG A 242 6.35 14.19 6.82
N THR A 243 5.64 13.08 6.90
CA THR A 243 4.34 12.88 6.31
C THR A 243 3.31 12.81 7.43
N LEU A 244 2.28 13.62 7.35
CA LEU A 244 1.19 13.67 8.32
C LEU A 244 -0.14 13.37 7.62
N SER A 245 -1.02 12.70 8.33
CA SER A 245 -2.40 12.50 7.88
C SER A 245 -3.18 13.83 7.76
N PRO A 246 -4.36 13.84 7.12
CA PRO A 246 -5.20 15.03 7.03
C PRO A 246 -5.58 15.64 8.38
N ASP A 247 -5.70 14.84 9.42
CA ASP A 247 -5.89 15.27 10.82
C ASP A 247 -4.57 15.56 11.56
N GLN A 248 -3.46 15.63 10.82
CA GLN A 248 -2.12 15.98 11.28
C GLN A 248 -1.49 14.99 12.28
N GLN A 249 -1.89 13.72 12.24
CA GLN A 249 -1.23 12.67 12.99
C GLN A 249 0.06 12.23 12.31
N LEU A 250 1.06 11.86 13.09
CA LEU A 250 2.33 11.33 12.63
C LEU A 250 2.37 9.81 12.88
N TYR A 251 2.41 9.03 11.81
CA TYR A 251 2.46 7.57 11.87
C TYR A 251 3.86 6.98 11.62
N GLU A 252 4.89 7.83 11.47
CA GLU A 252 6.27 7.38 11.33
C GLU A 252 6.69 6.50 12.51
N GLY A 253 7.19 5.30 12.24
CA GLY A 253 7.62 4.32 13.23
C GLY A 253 6.49 3.52 13.91
N THR A 254 5.22 3.84 13.67
CA THR A 254 4.06 3.16 14.28
C THR A 254 3.12 2.52 13.28
N GLY A 255 3.09 3.03 12.05
CA GLY A 255 2.12 2.65 11.01
C GLY A 255 0.70 3.16 11.26
N ILE A 256 -0.12 3.11 10.21
CA ILE A 256 -1.55 3.44 10.27
C ILE A 256 -2.28 2.22 10.82
N PRO A 257 -3.03 2.35 11.93
CA PRO A 257 -3.84 1.25 12.44
C PRO A 257 -5.06 1.04 11.54
N PRO A 258 -5.49 -0.21 11.30
CA PRO A 258 -6.75 -0.49 10.62
C PRO A 258 -7.95 -0.21 11.54
N ASP A 259 -9.15 -0.02 10.97
CA ASP A 259 -10.41 0.09 11.72
C ASP A 259 -10.72 -1.20 12.48
N ILE A 260 -10.40 -2.35 11.86
CA ILE A 260 -10.67 -3.67 12.44
C ILE A 260 -9.40 -4.51 12.40
N ILE A 261 -8.92 -4.89 13.59
CA ILE A 261 -7.69 -5.68 13.72
C ILE A 261 -8.00 -7.17 13.48
N VAL A 262 -7.37 -7.73 12.44
CA VAL A 262 -7.37 -9.17 12.15
C VAL A 262 -5.97 -9.53 11.66
N GLN A 263 -5.33 -10.52 12.28
CA GLN A 263 -3.97 -10.93 11.95
C GLN A 263 -3.94 -12.27 11.22
N ASN A 264 -3.10 -12.38 10.20
CA ASN A 264 -2.76 -13.66 9.59
C ASN A 264 -1.68 -14.38 10.39
N THR A 265 -1.80 -15.69 10.50
CA THR A 265 -0.82 -16.57 11.15
C THR A 265 -0.55 -17.80 10.29
N ARG A 266 0.57 -18.51 10.53
CA ARG A 266 0.85 -19.79 9.86
C ARG A 266 -0.22 -20.88 10.09
N LYS A 267 -0.98 -20.79 11.17
CA LYS A 267 -2.06 -21.74 11.43
C LYS A 267 -3.16 -21.65 10.37
N ASP A 268 -3.35 -20.48 9.77
CA ASP A 268 -4.37 -20.24 8.75
C ASP A 268 -4.05 -20.99 7.45
N LEU A 269 -2.76 -21.29 7.17
CA LEU A 269 -2.35 -22.11 6.04
C LEU A 269 -2.95 -23.51 6.12
N ALA A 270 -3.05 -24.10 7.32
CA ALA A 270 -3.61 -25.44 7.49
C ALA A 270 -5.13 -25.47 7.22
N SER A 271 -5.84 -24.39 7.49
CA SER A 271 -7.28 -24.27 7.22
C SER A 271 -7.58 -23.84 5.78
N GLN A 272 -6.56 -23.38 5.03
CA GLN A 272 -6.71 -22.78 3.71
C GLN A 272 -7.79 -21.68 3.69
N SER A 273 -7.84 -20.88 4.76
CA SER A 273 -8.82 -19.83 4.96
C SER A 273 -8.14 -18.58 5.55
N ASP A 274 -8.08 -17.52 4.77
CA ASP A 274 -7.54 -16.23 5.19
C ASP A 274 -8.57 -15.48 6.05
N PRO A 275 -8.30 -15.28 7.36
CA PRO A 275 -9.25 -14.63 8.25
C PRO A 275 -9.49 -13.15 7.89
N VAL A 276 -8.53 -12.48 7.27
CA VAL A 276 -8.64 -11.07 6.87
C VAL A 276 -9.60 -10.93 5.68
N VAL A 277 -9.47 -11.80 4.67
CA VAL A 277 -10.42 -11.87 3.52
C VAL A 277 -11.81 -12.28 4.01
N MET A 278 -11.91 -13.26 4.92
CA MET A 278 -13.20 -13.67 5.47
C MET A 278 -13.90 -12.55 6.21
N LYS A 279 -13.15 -11.75 7.00
CA LYS A 279 -13.71 -10.56 7.67
C LYS A 279 -14.15 -9.48 6.70
N ALA A 280 -13.40 -9.28 5.62
CA ALA A 280 -13.79 -8.35 4.55
C ALA A 280 -15.13 -8.76 3.91
N LEU A 281 -15.30 -10.03 3.61
CA LEU A 281 -16.55 -10.55 3.04
C LEU A 281 -17.73 -10.43 4.01
N GLU A 282 -17.50 -10.65 5.31
CA GLU A 282 -18.52 -10.43 6.35
C GLU A 282 -19.01 -8.97 6.32
N ILE A 283 -18.08 -8.00 6.35
CA ILE A 283 -18.39 -6.56 6.32
C ILE A 283 -19.16 -6.18 5.05
N LEU A 284 -18.68 -6.61 3.88
CA LEU A 284 -19.35 -6.31 2.61
C LEU A 284 -20.76 -6.87 2.56
N ASN A 285 -20.97 -8.08 3.06
CA ASN A 285 -22.32 -8.68 3.13
C ASN A 285 -23.25 -7.88 4.07
N GLU A 286 -22.74 -7.34 5.19
CA GLU A 286 -23.54 -6.52 6.10
C GLU A 286 -23.89 -5.14 5.50
N GLN A 287 -22.96 -4.54 4.76
CA GLN A 287 -23.14 -3.19 4.18
C GLN A 287 -23.97 -3.17 2.89
N THR A 288 -24.18 -4.32 2.25
CA THR A 288 -24.86 -4.42 0.95
C THR A 288 -26.22 -5.13 0.99
N GLN A 289 -26.69 -5.52 2.19
CA GLN A 289 -28.04 -6.00 2.44
C GLN A 289 -29.02 -4.82 2.47
#